data_3a8d9d638a7bd02b1dc06d361a88887e
#
_entry.id   3a8d9d638a7bd02b1dc06d361a88887e
#
_cell.length_a   1.000
_cell.length_b   1.000
_cell.length_c   1.000
_cell.angle_alpha   90.00
_cell.angle_beta   90.00
_cell.angle_gamma   90.00
#
_symmetry.space_group_name_H-M   'P 1'
#
loop_
_entity.id
_entity.type
_entity.pdbx_description
1 polymer ?
#
loop_
_entity_poly.entity_id
_entity_poly.type
_entity_poly.pdbx_seq_one_letter_code
_entity_poly.pdbx_strand_id
1 'polypeptide(L)'
;MSKKLITIMLSLGIVFSLVLSGCHTIPAKNNQADASTVQQLHVESCRLVNENDDPVQLTGMSSHGLLWYPEYTNANALQTLKSYGANTFRIAIYSDDSGGGYVQRKDESMRLAYMAIENTISMDMYAIVDWHVLRDSNPLTNLESALTFFEEIASHYGDCPNILYEICNEPNGSTTWDDIYAYANAVIPVIRKHAPNAIIIVGTPDYSYSVEKVIGKPLPFDNVLYSFHFYAGQFDNSYNDMFNRCEKNDIPVFVSEWGVNYGANGKPELSQAKTFVTVLNRRKISWILCHLWFQCG
;
A
#
# COMPACT_ATOMS: atom_id res chain seq x y z
N MET A 1 49.70 41.45 -64.37
CA MET A 1 48.50 41.13 -65.14
C MET A 1 47.47 40.63 -64.14
N SER A 2 46.59 41.52 -63.75
CA SER A 2 45.18 41.64 -64.13
C SER A 2 44.29 40.58 -63.55
N LYS A 3 43.55 40.94 -62.59
CA LYS A 3 42.10 41.25 -62.44
C LYS A 3 41.43 40.05 -61.70
N LYS A 4 40.48 40.16 -60.77
CA LYS A 4 39.52 41.21 -60.41
C LYS A 4 39.09 41.02 -58.96
N LEU A 5 38.90 42.11 -58.25
CA LEU A 5 38.10 42.22 -57.02
C LEU A 5 36.66 41.77 -57.28
N ILE A 6 36.11 40.99 -56.37
CA ILE A 6 34.68 41.03 -56.11
C ILE A 6 34.52 41.07 -54.57
N THR A 7 34.04 42.26 -54.17
CA THR A 7 33.61 42.59 -52.83
C THR A 7 32.28 41.90 -52.59
N ILE A 8 32.19 41.09 -51.54
CA ILE A 8 30.90 40.64 -50.96
C ILE A 8 30.87 41.10 -49.51
N MET A 9 30.00 42.04 -49.25
CA MET A 9 29.63 42.46 -47.89
C MET A 9 29.06 41.31 -47.11
N LEU A 10 29.70 40.96 -46.00
CA LEU A 10 29.09 40.15 -44.95
C LEU A 10 28.27 41.09 -44.05
N SER A 11 26.97 41.06 -44.21
CA SER A 11 26.03 41.53 -43.22
C SER A 11 26.04 40.58 -42.03
N LEU A 12 26.48 41.05 -40.84
CA LEU A 12 26.29 40.34 -39.57
C LEU A 12 24.80 40.28 -39.23
N GLY A 13 24.20 39.16 -39.52
CA GLY A 13 22.89 38.79 -38.95
C GLY A 13 23.10 38.08 -37.62
N ILE A 14 22.82 38.77 -36.53
CA ILE A 14 22.72 38.13 -35.20
C ILE A 14 21.46 37.28 -35.21
N VAL A 15 21.63 35.97 -35.35
CA VAL A 15 20.54 35.01 -35.15
C VAL A 15 20.42 34.78 -33.67
N PHE A 16 19.43 35.38 -33.05
CA PHE A 16 18.98 35.03 -31.72
C PHE A 16 18.29 33.65 -31.81
N SER A 17 18.99 32.61 -31.44
CA SER A 17 18.41 31.27 -31.29
C SER A 17 17.51 31.26 -30.06
N LEU A 18 16.23 31.48 -30.24
CA LEU A 18 15.19 31.11 -29.30
C LEU A 18 15.20 29.60 -29.18
N VAL A 19 15.74 29.09 -28.09
CA VAL A 19 15.53 27.70 -27.64
C VAL A 19 14.08 27.64 -27.18
N LEU A 20 13.18 27.34 -28.10
CA LEU A 20 11.84 26.85 -27.73
C LEU A 20 12.02 25.48 -27.13
N SER A 21 11.91 25.39 -25.80
CA SER A 21 11.65 24.13 -25.11
C SER A 21 10.35 23.56 -25.68
N GLY A 22 10.48 22.68 -26.64
CA GLY A 22 9.37 21.92 -27.16
C GLY A 22 8.89 20.96 -26.06
N CYS A 23 7.83 21.34 -25.36
CA CYS A 23 6.97 20.34 -24.72
C CYS A 23 6.58 19.38 -25.86
N HIS A 24 7.13 18.17 -25.82
CA HIS A 24 6.59 17.09 -26.61
C HIS A 24 5.22 16.74 -25.98
N THR A 25 4.19 17.41 -26.51
CA THR A 25 2.83 16.92 -26.34
C THR A 25 2.76 15.58 -27.06
N ILE A 26 2.78 14.50 -26.29
CA ILE A 26 2.35 13.19 -26.77
C ILE A 26 0.92 13.41 -27.29
N PRO A 27 0.60 13.05 -28.56
CA PRO A 27 -0.75 13.21 -29.06
C PRO A 27 -1.68 12.42 -28.13
N ALA A 28 -2.64 13.13 -27.52
CA ALA A 28 -3.70 12.50 -26.78
C ALA A 28 -4.38 11.49 -27.72
N LYS A 29 -4.18 10.20 -27.47
CA LYS A 29 -5.08 9.19 -27.99
C LYS A 29 -6.46 9.54 -27.45
N ASN A 30 -7.39 9.90 -28.33
CA ASN A 30 -8.81 9.92 -28.07
C ASN A 30 -9.27 8.45 -27.84
N ASN A 31 -8.92 7.90 -26.71
CA ASN A 31 -9.68 6.83 -26.09
C ASN A 31 -10.59 7.56 -25.10
N GLN A 32 -11.90 7.45 -25.27
CA GLN A 32 -12.78 7.53 -24.12
C GLN A 32 -12.20 6.54 -23.12
N ALA A 33 -11.44 7.04 -22.16
CA ALA A 33 -11.07 6.27 -21.00
C ALA A 33 -12.40 5.91 -20.36
N ASP A 34 -12.73 4.63 -20.28
CA ASP A 34 -13.75 4.17 -19.36
C ASP A 34 -13.39 4.84 -18.01
N ALA A 35 -14.37 5.52 -17.43
CA ALA A 35 -14.15 6.18 -16.15
C ALA A 35 -13.58 5.14 -15.18
N SER A 36 -12.50 5.46 -14.50
CA SER A 36 -11.88 4.58 -13.51
C SER A 36 -12.98 4.00 -12.61
N THR A 37 -13.00 2.69 -12.42
CA THR A 37 -13.96 2.03 -11.53
C THR A 37 -13.59 2.21 -10.06
N VAL A 38 -12.42 2.78 -9.80
CA VAL A 38 -11.93 3.05 -8.45
C VAL A 38 -12.54 4.34 -7.92
N GLN A 39 -13.17 4.24 -6.76
CA GLN A 39 -13.82 5.35 -6.06
C GLN A 39 -13.06 5.68 -4.77
N GLN A 40 -13.21 6.90 -4.27
CA GLN A 40 -12.75 7.22 -2.93
C GLN A 40 -13.52 6.37 -1.92
N LEU A 41 -12.80 5.71 -1.03
CA LEU A 41 -13.37 4.92 0.06
C LEU A 41 -13.37 5.71 1.36
N HIS A 42 -14.30 5.36 2.25
CA HIS A 42 -14.29 5.81 3.64
C HIS A 42 -14.72 4.68 4.57
N VAL A 43 -14.56 4.88 5.87
CA VAL A 43 -14.94 3.91 6.90
C VAL A 43 -16.25 4.34 7.53
N GLU A 44 -17.27 3.50 7.41
CA GLU A 44 -18.58 3.71 8.03
C GLU A 44 -19.03 2.42 8.72
N SER A 45 -19.45 2.52 9.98
CA SER A 45 -19.99 1.39 10.76
C SER A 45 -19.09 0.13 10.68
N CYS A 46 -17.80 0.29 10.95
CA CYS A 46 -16.76 -0.76 10.91
C CYS A 46 -16.52 -1.38 9.53
N ARG A 47 -16.87 -0.72 8.44
CA ARG A 47 -16.71 -1.25 7.08
C ARG A 47 -16.10 -0.21 6.15
N LEU A 48 -15.41 -0.68 5.11
CA LEU A 48 -15.11 0.14 3.96
C LEU A 48 -16.36 0.29 3.11
N VAL A 49 -16.67 1.52 2.75
CA VAL A 49 -17.78 1.86 1.85
C VAL A 49 -17.29 2.81 0.75
N ASN A 50 -18.03 2.85 -0.36
CA ASN A 50 -17.80 3.79 -1.44
C ASN A 50 -18.51 5.14 -1.19
N GLU A 51 -18.46 6.03 -2.18
CA GLU A 51 -19.09 7.36 -2.12
C GLU A 51 -20.62 7.34 -1.93
N ASN A 52 -21.26 6.20 -2.16
CA ASN A 52 -22.71 6.00 -2.00
C ASN A 52 -23.05 5.23 -0.71
N ASP A 53 -22.09 5.03 0.20
CA ASP A 53 -22.20 4.22 1.40
C ASP A 53 -22.44 2.71 1.14
N ASP A 54 -22.21 2.24 -0.09
CA ASP A 54 -22.27 0.82 -0.40
C ASP A 54 -21.03 0.10 0.13
N PRO A 55 -21.18 -1.07 0.80
CA PRO A 55 -20.07 -1.83 1.31
C PRO A 55 -19.11 -2.32 0.22
N VAL A 56 -17.84 -1.96 0.34
CA VAL A 56 -16.76 -2.41 -0.53
C VAL A 56 -15.88 -3.40 0.21
N GLN A 57 -15.52 -4.50 -0.46
CA GLN A 57 -14.54 -5.45 0.06
C GLN A 57 -13.30 -5.44 -0.84
N LEU A 58 -12.16 -5.09 -0.27
CA LEU A 58 -10.87 -5.18 -0.93
C LEU A 58 -10.30 -6.58 -0.76
N THR A 59 -9.92 -7.20 -1.87
CA THR A 59 -9.34 -8.54 -1.89
C THR A 59 -8.15 -8.59 -2.85
N GLY A 60 -7.07 -9.23 -2.44
CA GLY A 60 -5.90 -9.27 -3.29
C GLY A 60 -4.73 -10.05 -2.69
N MET A 61 -3.55 -9.70 -3.15
CA MET A 61 -2.29 -10.28 -2.70
C MET A 61 -1.30 -9.21 -2.27
N SER A 62 -0.37 -9.58 -1.39
CA SER A 62 0.80 -8.79 -1.05
C SER A 62 1.98 -9.16 -1.96
N SER A 63 2.79 -8.17 -2.32
CA SER A 63 4.16 -8.45 -2.77
C SER A 63 4.93 -9.11 -1.62
N HIS A 64 5.99 -9.81 -1.94
CA HIS A 64 7.12 -9.96 -1.03
C HIS A 64 7.87 -8.62 -0.93
N GLY A 65 8.89 -8.52 -0.07
CA GLY A 65 9.69 -7.31 0.01
C GLY A 65 10.22 -6.89 -1.37
N LEU A 66 9.97 -5.63 -1.74
CA LEU A 66 10.26 -5.11 -3.09
C LEU A 66 11.75 -5.24 -3.49
N LEU A 67 12.66 -5.16 -2.52
CA LEU A 67 14.09 -5.25 -2.77
C LEU A 67 14.55 -6.68 -3.12
N TRP A 68 13.73 -7.69 -2.87
CA TRP A 68 14.07 -9.09 -3.13
C TRP A 68 13.40 -9.65 -4.38
N TYR A 69 12.15 -9.26 -4.63
CA TYR A 69 11.33 -9.80 -5.71
C TYR A 69 10.56 -8.70 -6.46
N PRO A 70 11.25 -7.68 -6.99
CA PRO A 70 10.60 -6.55 -7.68
C PRO A 70 9.88 -6.99 -8.96
N GLU A 71 10.30 -8.12 -9.56
CA GLU A 71 9.72 -8.64 -10.80
C GLU A 71 8.26 -9.06 -10.68
N TYR A 72 7.75 -9.31 -9.48
CA TYR A 72 6.34 -9.66 -9.28
C TYR A 72 5.41 -8.46 -9.14
N THR A 73 5.93 -7.24 -9.25
CA THR A 73 5.16 -6.00 -9.20
C THR A 73 4.94 -5.37 -10.58
N ASN A 74 5.27 -6.09 -11.65
CA ASN A 74 5.10 -5.59 -13.02
C ASN A 74 3.63 -5.71 -13.50
N ALA A 75 3.30 -4.98 -14.56
CA ALA A 75 1.96 -4.93 -15.14
C ALA A 75 1.38 -6.32 -15.50
N ASN A 76 2.19 -7.25 -16.00
CA ASN A 76 1.73 -8.60 -16.37
C ASN A 76 1.34 -9.42 -15.13
N ALA A 77 2.11 -9.34 -14.05
CA ALA A 77 1.79 -10.00 -12.79
C ALA A 77 0.48 -9.44 -12.21
N LEU A 78 0.32 -8.12 -12.19
CA LEU A 78 -0.89 -7.46 -11.70
C LEU A 78 -2.11 -7.74 -12.59
N GLN A 79 -1.95 -7.77 -13.91
CA GLN A 79 -3.02 -8.16 -14.83
C GLN A 79 -3.46 -9.61 -14.57
N THR A 80 -2.53 -10.52 -14.30
CA THR A 80 -2.84 -11.89 -13.92
C THR A 80 -3.62 -11.93 -12.62
N LEU A 81 -3.18 -11.20 -11.60
CA LEU A 81 -3.85 -11.10 -10.32
C LEU A 81 -5.27 -10.55 -10.45
N LYS A 82 -5.45 -9.47 -11.24
CA LYS A 82 -6.77 -8.91 -11.56
C LYS A 82 -7.67 -9.92 -12.27
N SER A 83 -7.13 -10.75 -13.16
CA SER A 83 -7.89 -11.79 -13.87
C SER A 83 -8.45 -12.88 -12.95
N TYR A 84 -7.86 -13.07 -11.78
CA TYR A 84 -8.36 -13.93 -10.70
C TYR A 84 -9.33 -13.23 -9.75
N GLY A 85 -9.70 -11.98 -10.03
CA GLY A 85 -10.71 -11.22 -9.28
C GLY A 85 -10.16 -10.35 -8.16
N ALA A 86 -8.85 -10.17 -8.07
CA ALA A 86 -8.27 -9.21 -7.14
C ALA A 86 -8.58 -7.78 -7.59
N ASN A 87 -8.92 -6.91 -6.64
CA ASN A 87 -9.10 -5.48 -6.84
C ASN A 87 -8.07 -4.64 -6.08
N THR A 88 -7.14 -5.29 -5.38
CA THR A 88 -6.16 -4.64 -4.50
C THR A 88 -4.82 -5.35 -4.59
N PHE A 89 -3.75 -4.57 -4.54
CA PHE A 89 -2.39 -5.08 -4.40
C PHE A 89 -1.69 -4.39 -3.23
N ARG A 90 -1.10 -5.17 -2.31
CA ARG A 90 -0.34 -4.66 -1.18
C ARG A 90 1.15 -4.64 -1.51
N ILE A 91 1.79 -3.51 -1.30
CA ILE A 91 3.16 -3.21 -1.69
C ILE A 91 4.00 -3.15 -0.41
N ALA A 92 4.73 -4.23 -0.10
CA ALA A 92 5.49 -4.39 1.13
C ALA A 92 6.87 -3.72 1.02
N ILE A 93 7.01 -2.52 1.62
CA ILE A 93 8.26 -1.78 1.70
C ILE A 93 8.86 -2.02 3.10
N TYR A 94 9.78 -2.97 3.21
CA TYR A 94 10.44 -3.26 4.47
C TYR A 94 11.17 -2.02 5.01
N SER A 95 10.86 -1.64 6.25
CA SER A 95 11.47 -0.50 6.93
C SER A 95 12.94 -0.75 7.20
N ASP A 96 13.25 -1.89 7.81
CA ASP A 96 14.59 -2.37 8.15
C ASP A 96 14.66 -3.89 8.02
N ASP A 97 15.69 -4.41 7.32
CA ASP A 97 15.94 -5.84 7.23
C ASP A 97 17.41 -6.15 6.94
N SER A 98 17.86 -7.38 7.27
CA SER A 98 19.22 -7.86 6.99
C SER A 98 19.57 -7.93 5.51
N GLY A 99 18.56 -8.08 4.64
CA GLY A 99 18.69 -8.04 3.19
C GLY A 99 18.66 -6.62 2.61
N GLY A 100 18.52 -5.62 3.48
CA GLY A 100 18.36 -4.22 3.15
C GLY A 100 16.90 -3.80 3.03
N GLY A 101 16.46 -2.94 3.95
CA GLY A 101 15.17 -2.24 3.91
C GLY A 101 15.34 -0.80 3.42
N TYR A 102 14.27 -0.02 3.58
CA TYR A 102 14.26 1.40 3.22
C TYR A 102 15.39 2.18 3.92
N VAL A 103 15.63 1.92 5.21
CA VAL A 103 16.66 2.61 5.99
C VAL A 103 18.05 2.46 5.37
N GLN A 104 18.36 1.31 4.79
CA GLN A 104 19.65 1.03 4.16
C GLN A 104 19.70 1.42 2.68
N ARG A 105 18.55 1.34 1.97
CA ARG A 105 18.48 1.47 0.50
C ARG A 105 17.30 2.37 0.08
N LYS A 106 17.25 3.58 0.65
CA LYS A 106 16.13 4.52 0.48
C LYS A 106 15.78 4.75 -0.99
N ASP A 107 16.73 5.20 -1.81
CA ASP A 107 16.47 5.61 -3.18
C ASP A 107 15.94 4.45 -4.04
N GLU A 108 16.47 3.25 -3.81
CA GLU A 108 16.02 2.06 -4.52
C GLU A 108 14.63 1.62 -4.05
N SER A 109 14.38 1.62 -2.74
CA SER A 109 13.06 1.32 -2.17
C SER A 109 11.99 2.26 -2.72
N MET A 110 12.27 3.57 -2.76
CA MET A 110 11.36 4.56 -3.32
C MET A 110 11.10 4.35 -4.81
N ARG A 111 12.17 4.12 -5.59
CA ARG A 111 12.02 3.84 -7.04
C ARG A 111 11.14 2.62 -7.29
N LEU A 112 11.32 1.55 -6.53
CA LEU A 112 10.51 0.33 -6.65
C LEU A 112 9.08 0.54 -6.15
N ALA A 113 8.89 1.31 -5.07
CA ALA A 113 7.57 1.68 -4.56
C ALA A 113 6.78 2.46 -5.60
N TYR A 114 7.34 3.51 -6.20
CA TYR A 114 6.71 4.27 -7.29
C TYR A 114 6.33 3.35 -8.45
N MET A 115 7.24 2.50 -8.91
CA MET A 115 6.96 1.58 -10.00
C MET A 115 5.80 0.62 -9.69
N ALA A 116 5.75 0.07 -8.48
CA ALA A 116 4.69 -0.84 -8.06
C ALA A 116 3.35 -0.11 -7.91
N ILE A 117 3.34 1.10 -7.37
CA ILE A 117 2.15 1.95 -7.23
C ILE A 117 1.59 2.29 -8.61
N GLU A 118 2.40 2.82 -9.51
CA GLU A 118 1.98 3.20 -10.87
C GLU A 118 1.43 2.00 -11.65
N ASN A 119 2.09 0.84 -11.57
CA ASN A 119 1.59 -0.38 -12.19
C ASN A 119 0.22 -0.77 -11.60
N THR A 120 0.01 -0.63 -10.29
CA THR A 120 -1.25 -0.98 -9.64
C THR A 120 -2.38 -0.02 -10.05
N ILE A 121 -2.12 1.28 -10.05
CA ILE A 121 -3.07 2.31 -10.50
C ILE A 121 -3.45 2.09 -11.96
N SER A 122 -2.47 1.78 -12.82
CA SER A 122 -2.71 1.55 -14.26
C SER A 122 -3.62 0.35 -14.55
N MET A 123 -3.79 -0.54 -13.57
CA MET A 123 -4.70 -1.68 -13.62
C MET A 123 -6.07 -1.39 -13.01
N ASP A 124 -6.41 -0.14 -12.67
CA ASP A 124 -7.63 0.18 -11.90
C ASP A 124 -7.77 -0.70 -10.64
N MET A 125 -6.71 -0.81 -9.88
CA MET A 125 -6.68 -1.51 -8.60
C MET A 125 -6.34 -0.54 -7.47
N TYR A 126 -6.73 -0.89 -6.25
CA TYR A 126 -6.27 -0.20 -5.05
C TYR A 126 -4.86 -0.66 -4.70
N ALA A 127 -4.02 0.28 -4.28
CA ALA A 127 -2.67 0.01 -3.81
C ALA A 127 -2.60 0.26 -2.29
N ILE A 128 -2.25 -0.75 -1.52
CA ILE A 128 -1.89 -0.59 -0.11
C ILE A 128 -0.38 -0.37 -0.05
N VAL A 129 0.03 0.83 0.35
CA VAL A 129 1.44 1.17 0.53
C VAL A 129 1.81 0.88 1.97
N ASP A 130 2.55 -0.22 2.18
CA ASP A 130 2.83 -0.78 3.48
C ASP A 130 4.27 -0.48 3.93
N TRP A 131 4.39 0.28 5.03
CA TRP A 131 5.62 0.41 5.79
C TRP A 131 5.82 -0.84 6.63
N HIS A 132 6.58 -1.78 6.08
CA HIS A 132 6.65 -3.16 6.55
C HIS A 132 7.59 -3.31 7.75
N VAL A 133 7.10 -2.90 8.92
CA VAL A 133 7.76 -3.13 10.22
C VAL A 133 7.72 -4.63 10.53
N LEU A 134 8.87 -5.25 10.77
CA LEU A 134 8.95 -6.65 11.15
C LEU A 134 10.16 -6.88 12.08
N ARG A 135 11.39 -6.78 11.55
CA ARG A 135 12.62 -7.01 12.30
C ARG A 135 12.94 -5.91 13.30
N ASP A 136 12.60 -4.68 12.97
CA ASP A 136 12.72 -3.49 13.83
C ASP A 136 11.70 -3.47 14.97
N SER A 137 10.72 -4.38 14.95
CA SER A 137 9.74 -4.70 15.98
C SER A 137 8.84 -3.52 16.40
N ASN A 138 9.44 -2.44 16.90
CA ASN A 138 8.72 -1.25 17.36
C ASN A 138 8.78 -0.17 16.26
N PRO A 139 7.63 0.31 15.74
CA PRO A 139 7.59 1.28 14.65
C PRO A 139 8.23 2.63 15.03
N LEU A 140 8.36 2.95 16.32
CA LEU A 140 9.07 4.14 16.78
C LEU A 140 10.59 4.07 16.53
N THR A 141 11.16 2.87 16.31
CA THR A 141 12.59 2.70 16.04
C THR A 141 13.04 3.48 14.80
N ASN A 142 12.22 3.46 13.75
CA ASN A 142 12.52 4.11 12.48
C ASN A 142 11.50 5.24 12.16
N LEU A 143 10.97 5.93 13.19
CA LEU A 143 9.95 6.95 13.04
C LEU A 143 10.32 8.05 12.03
N GLU A 144 11.51 8.63 12.11
CA GLU A 144 11.97 9.70 11.22
C GLU A 144 12.00 9.25 9.74
N SER A 145 12.38 8.00 9.51
CA SER A 145 12.34 7.41 8.18
C SER A 145 10.92 7.20 7.68
N ALA A 146 10.02 6.76 8.56
CA ALA A 146 8.61 6.60 8.25
C ALA A 146 7.93 7.95 7.92
N LEU A 147 8.21 8.99 8.71
CA LEU A 147 7.72 10.35 8.44
C LEU A 147 8.16 10.84 7.06
N THR A 148 9.45 10.66 6.73
CA THR A 148 10.00 11.04 5.43
C THR A 148 9.34 10.24 4.29
N PHE A 149 9.19 8.94 4.46
CA PHE A 149 8.58 8.05 3.49
C PHE A 149 7.13 8.44 3.20
N PHE A 150 6.31 8.61 4.24
CA PHE A 150 4.90 8.93 4.07
C PHE A 150 4.67 10.37 3.59
N GLU A 151 5.50 11.34 3.98
CA GLU A 151 5.44 12.70 3.40
C GLU A 151 5.70 12.64 1.89
N GLU A 152 6.70 11.87 1.44
CA GLU A 152 7.06 11.74 0.03
C GLU A 152 5.94 11.04 -0.78
N ILE A 153 5.45 9.88 -0.31
CA ILE A 153 4.37 9.15 -0.97
C ILE A 153 3.07 9.96 -0.98
N ALA A 154 2.67 10.52 0.15
CA ALA A 154 1.40 11.24 0.25
C ALA A 154 1.42 12.55 -0.53
N SER A 155 2.55 13.26 -0.59
CA SER A 155 2.67 14.47 -1.43
C SER A 155 2.56 14.18 -2.92
N HIS A 156 2.96 12.98 -3.36
CA HIS A 156 2.90 12.57 -4.75
C HIS A 156 1.52 12.03 -5.16
N TYR A 157 0.86 11.27 -4.28
CA TYR A 157 -0.37 10.54 -4.59
C TYR A 157 -1.59 10.99 -3.77
N GLY A 158 -1.53 12.14 -3.09
CA GLY A 158 -2.60 12.58 -2.18
C GLY A 158 -3.99 12.72 -2.80
N ASP A 159 -4.05 13.03 -4.09
CA ASP A 159 -5.29 13.14 -4.87
C ASP A 159 -5.73 11.82 -5.51
N CYS A 160 -4.97 10.72 -5.33
CA CYS A 160 -5.28 9.42 -5.92
C CYS A 160 -6.20 8.60 -5.00
N PRO A 161 -7.46 8.33 -5.37
CA PRO A 161 -8.39 7.56 -4.55
C PRO A 161 -7.99 6.08 -4.40
N ASN A 162 -7.05 5.63 -5.25
CA ASN A 162 -6.56 4.26 -5.25
C ASN A 162 -5.65 3.92 -4.06
N ILE A 163 -5.10 4.91 -3.34
CA ILE A 163 -4.02 4.67 -2.38
C ILE A 163 -4.57 4.53 -0.96
N LEU A 164 -4.20 3.43 -0.32
CA LEU A 164 -4.36 3.20 1.11
C LEU A 164 -2.97 3.15 1.74
N TYR A 165 -2.85 3.61 2.98
CA TYR A 165 -1.58 3.67 3.70
C TYR A 165 -1.60 2.70 4.87
N GLU A 166 -0.78 1.66 4.83
CA GLU A 166 -0.53 0.79 5.98
C GLU A 166 0.72 1.26 6.70
N ILE A 167 0.53 1.88 7.87
CA ILE A 167 1.61 2.64 8.50
C ILE A 167 2.57 1.79 9.34
N CYS A 168 2.20 0.57 9.69
CA CYS A 168 3.10 -0.42 10.28
C CYS A 168 2.51 -1.83 10.11
N ASN A 169 3.31 -2.75 9.57
CA ASN A 169 2.88 -4.12 9.25
C ASN A 169 2.64 -4.97 10.51
N GLU A 170 3.71 -5.35 11.20
CA GLU A 170 3.70 -6.32 12.29
C GLU A 170 4.52 -5.86 13.50
N PRO A 171 4.05 -4.84 14.25
CA PRO A 171 4.67 -4.50 15.52
C PRO A 171 4.72 -5.73 16.46
N ASN A 172 5.89 -6.01 17.04
CA ASN A 172 6.10 -7.26 17.75
C ASN A 172 7.05 -7.13 18.96
N GLY A 173 7.42 -8.26 19.56
CA GLY A 173 8.30 -8.29 20.72
C GLY A 173 7.64 -7.66 21.95
N SER A 174 8.24 -6.62 22.51
CA SER A 174 7.70 -5.88 23.66
C SER A 174 6.88 -4.66 23.27
N THR A 175 6.61 -4.47 21.98
CA THR A 175 5.84 -3.32 21.48
C THR A 175 4.41 -3.37 21.97
N THR A 176 3.99 -2.29 22.60
CA THR A 176 2.65 -2.15 23.17
C THR A 176 1.72 -1.37 22.22
N TRP A 177 0.41 -1.42 22.50
CA TRP A 177 -0.54 -0.55 21.81
C TRP A 177 -0.23 0.94 22.05
N ASP A 178 0.29 1.31 23.21
CA ASP A 178 0.68 2.70 23.51
C ASP A 178 1.83 3.18 22.64
N ASP A 179 2.80 2.32 22.32
CA ASP A 179 3.88 2.64 21.39
C ASP A 179 3.35 2.87 19.97
N ILE A 180 2.47 1.97 19.49
CA ILE A 180 1.82 2.07 18.18
C ILE A 180 0.93 3.31 18.11
N TYR A 181 0.19 3.59 19.19
CA TYR A 181 -0.65 4.79 19.30
C TYR A 181 0.18 6.07 19.20
N ALA A 182 1.33 6.14 19.88
CA ALA A 182 2.24 7.28 19.78
C ALA A 182 2.80 7.44 18.36
N TYR A 183 3.25 6.34 17.75
CA TYR A 183 3.71 6.31 16.37
C TYR A 183 2.64 6.78 15.37
N ALA A 184 1.43 6.24 15.46
CA ALA A 184 0.31 6.59 14.58
C ALA A 184 -0.07 8.07 14.68
N ASN A 185 -0.06 8.64 15.90
CA ASN A 185 -0.31 10.07 16.11
C ASN A 185 0.77 10.99 15.50
N ALA A 186 1.98 10.48 15.28
CA ALA A 186 3.03 11.21 14.57
C ALA A 186 2.88 11.09 13.04
N VAL A 187 2.58 9.89 12.53
CA VAL A 187 2.58 9.59 11.08
C VAL A 187 1.28 10.02 10.39
N ILE A 188 0.11 9.76 10.99
CA ILE A 188 -1.18 10.05 10.35
C ILE A 188 -1.33 11.53 9.96
N PRO A 189 -0.97 12.53 10.80
CA PRO A 189 -1.04 13.93 10.41
C PRO A 189 -0.17 14.27 9.20
N VAL A 190 0.97 13.61 9.02
CA VAL A 190 1.85 13.81 7.86
C VAL A 190 1.15 13.35 6.57
N ILE A 191 0.52 12.17 6.59
CA ILE A 191 -0.27 11.69 5.46
C ILE A 191 -1.47 12.61 5.20
N ARG A 192 -2.22 12.99 6.24
CA ARG A 192 -3.45 13.80 6.15
C ARG A 192 -3.23 15.20 5.60
N LYS A 193 -2.03 15.74 5.74
CA LYS A 193 -1.66 17.04 5.13
C LYS A 193 -1.82 17.03 3.62
N HIS A 194 -1.59 15.90 2.97
CA HIS A 194 -1.63 15.73 1.51
C HIS A 194 -2.82 14.89 1.04
N ALA A 195 -3.24 13.93 1.83
CA ALA A 195 -4.32 12.99 1.53
C ALA A 195 -5.37 12.99 2.66
N PRO A 196 -6.19 14.04 2.79
CA PRO A 196 -7.08 14.24 3.94
C PRO A 196 -8.12 13.13 4.12
N ASN A 197 -8.54 12.48 3.04
CA ASN A 197 -9.55 11.42 3.05
C ASN A 197 -8.98 10.00 2.93
N ALA A 198 -7.65 9.84 2.93
CA ALA A 198 -7.03 8.54 2.73
C ALA A 198 -7.45 7.53 3.80
N ILE A 199 -7.56 6.28 3.40
CA ILE A 199 -7.70 5.15 4.33
C ILE A 199 -6.34 4.84 4.94
N ILE A 200 -6.30 4.74 6.27
CA ILE A 200 -5.11 4.36 7.03
C ILE A 200 -5.33 2.96 7.63
N ILE A 201 -4.38 2.06 7.46
CA ILE A 201 -4.35 0.75 8.09
C ILE A 201 -3.24 0.77 9.13
N VAL A 202 -3.55 0.35 10.35
CA VAL A 202 -2.62 0.39 11.48
C VAL A 202 -2.39 -1.01 12.02
N GLY A 203 -1.16 -1.47 11.98
CA GLY A 203 -0.76 -2.74 12.61
C GLY A 203 -1.03 -2.72 14.11
N THR A 204 -1.31 -3.88 14.65
CA THR A 204 -1.63 -4.07 16.08
C THR A 204 -0.53 -4.87 16.78
N PRO A 205 -0.47 -4.93 18.11
CA PRO A 205 0.57 -5.70 18.80
C PRO A 205 0.58 -7.19 18.44
N ASP A 206 1.67 -7.86 18.80
CA ASP A 206 1.86 -9.30 18.65
C ASP A 206 1.75 -9.76 17.18
N TYR A 207 2.52 -9.12 16.27
CA TYR A 207 2.51 -9.39 14.83
C TYR A 207 1.13 -9.11 14.19
N SER A 208 0.49 -8.04 14.57
CA SER A 208 -0.87 -7.66 14.15
C SER A 208 -1.94 -8.71 14.46
N TYR A 209 -1.68 -9.60 15.42
CA TYR A 209 -2.62 -10.61 15.88
C TYR A 209 -3.58 -10.10 16.96
N SER A 210 -3.16 -9.12 17.76
CA SER A 210 -3.88 -8.67 18.97
C SER A 210 -4.74 -7.42 18.71
N VAL A 211 -5.60 -7.45 17.70
CA VAL A 211 -6.46 -6.30 17.33
C VAL A 211 -7.37 -5.84 18.47
N GLU A 212 -7.75 -6.72 19.38
CA GLU A 212 -8.61 -6.37 20.52
C GLU A 212 -7.95 -5.43 21.55
N LYS A 213 -6.62 -5.29 21.52
CA LYS A 213 -5.89 -4.33 22.38
C LYS A 213 -6.21 -2.88 22.04
N VAL A 214 -6.83 -2.64 20.89
CA VAL A 214 -7.32 -1.32 20.47
C VAL A 214 -8.59 -0.91 21.23
N ILE A 215 -9.38 -1.89 21.70
CA ILE A 215 -10.64 -1.67 22.39
C ILE A 215 -10.42 -0.80 23.66
N GLY A 216 -11.18 0.29 23.76
CA GLY A 216 -11.08 1.26 24.84
C GLY A 216 -10.09 2.40 24.61
N LYS A 217 -9.21 2.28 23.60
CA LYS A 217 -8.29 3.36 23.21
C LYS A 217 -8.07 3.38 21.70
N PRO A 218 -9.11 3.54 20.85
CA PRO A 218 -8.93 3.70 19.42
C PRO A 218 -8.20 5.01 19.09
N LEU A 219 -7.62 5.07 17.90
CA LEU A 219 -7.01 6.31 17.39
C LEU A 219 -8.07 7.38 17.13
N PRO A 220 -7.80 8.67 17.41
CA PRO A 220 -8.76 9.74 17.29
C PRO A 220 -8.83 10.33 15.87
N PHE A 221 -8.83 9.46 14.85
CA PHE A 221 -8.85 9.84 13.45
C PHE A 221 -9.93 9.06 12.70
N ASP A 222 -10.59 9.72 11.75
CA ASP A 222 -11.50 9.06 10.81
C ASP A 222 -10.74 8.22 9.79
N ASN A 223 -11.44 7.31 9.12
CA ASN A 223 -10.90 6.46 8.04
C ASN A 223 -9.66 5.65 8.48
N VAL A 224 -9.68 5.11 9.68
CA VAL A 224 -8.65 4.22 10.21
C VAL A 224 -9.23 2.81 10.34
N LEU A 225 -8.48 1.81 9.86
CA LEU A 225 -8.74 0.38 10.08
C LEU A 225 -7.58 -0.23 10.86
N TYR A 226 -7.87 -1.26 11.63
CA TYR A 226 -6.87 -1.95 12.44
C TYR A 226 -6.57 -3.31 11.84
N SER A 227 -5.28 -3.56 11.63
CA SER A 227 -4.80 -4.78 11.01
C SER A 227 -4.98 -6.00 11.91
N PHE A 228 -5.43 -7.10 11.31
CA PHE A 228 -5.41 -8.42 11.92
C PHE A 228 -4.73 -9.40 10.97
N HIS A 229 -3.63 -10.03 11.44
CA HIS A 229 -2.88 -11.03 10.70
C HIS A 229 -3.08 -12.41 11.31
N PHE A 230 -3.12 -13.43 10.45
CA PHE A 230 -3.24 -14.81 10.89
C PHE A 230 -2.80 -15.79 9.79
N TYR A 231 -2.60 -17.03 10.18
CA TYR A 231 -2.42 -18.14 9.25
C TYR A 231 -3.54 -19.17 9.42
N ALA A 232 -4.02 -19.75 8.30
CA ALA A 232 -5.23 -20.58 8.29
C ALA A 232 -5.16 -21.79 9.24
N GLY A 233 -3.98 -22.36 9.45
CA GLY A 233 -3.79 -23.44 10.41
C GLY A 233 -3.95 -23.04 11.88
N GLN A 234 -4.02 -21.74 12.18
CA GLN A 234 -4.27 -21.20 13.52
C GLN A 234 -5.75 -20.88 13.73
N PHE A 235 -6.58 -20.98 12.68
CA PHE A 235 -7.98 -20.60 12.72
C PHE A 235 -8.78 -21.51 13.65
N ASP A 236 -9.50 -20.88 14.56
CA ASP A 236 -10.51 -21.53 15.40
C ASP A 236 -11.77 -20.64 15.53
N ASN A 237 -12.77 -21.10 16.29
CA ASN A 237 -14.02 -20.36 16.44
C ASN A 237 -13.88 -19.05 17.24
N SER A 238 -12.79 -18.85 17.98
CA SER A 238 -12.56 -17.63 18.78
C SER A 238 -12.45 -16.38 17.92
N TYR A 239 -12.06 -16.51 16.65
CA TYR A 239 -11.98 -15.38 15.71
C TYR A 239 -13.36 -14.75 15.43
N ASN A 240 -14.43 -15.55 15.39
CA ASN A 240 -15.77 -14.99 15.27
C ASN A 240 -16.13 -14.13 16.48
N ASP A 241 -15.75 -14.57 17.67
CA ASP A 241 -16.00 -13.82 18.91
C ASP A 241 -15.14 -12.55 18.95
N MET A 242 -13.89 -12.62 18.49
CA MET A 242 -13.01 -11.45 18.35
C MET A 242 -13.64 -10.41 17.40
N PHE A 243 -14.07 -10.81 16.19
CA PHE A 243 -14.71 -9.89 15.27
C PHE A 243 -16.02 -9.29 15.83
N ASN A 244 -16.82 -10.09 16.57
CA ASN A 244 -18.02 -9.60 17.24
C ASN A 244 -17.67 -8.55 18.30
N ARG A 245 -16.59 -8.76 19.08
CA ARG A 245 -16.14 -7.78 20.08
C ARG A 245 -15.62 -6.50 19.44
N CYS A 246 -14.85 -6.61 18.35
CA CYS A 246 -14.39 -5.46 17.59
C CYS A 246 -15.57 -4.63 17.04
N GLU A 247 -16.51 -5.29 16.36
CA GLU A 247 -17.71 -4.63 15.80
C GLU A 247 -18.56 -3.95 16.87
N LYS A 248 -18.76 -4.61 18.04
CA LYS A 248 -19.51 -4.04 19.16
C LYS A 248 -18.86 -2.79 19.78
N ASN A 249 -17.56 -2.62 19.61
CA ASN A 249 -16.79 -1.49 20.15
C ASN A 249 -16.33 -0.51 19.05
N ASP A 250 -16.96 -0.55 17.89
CA ASP A 250 -16.65 0.33 16.74
C ASP A 250 -15.17 0.27 16.31
N ILE A 251 -14.57 -0.93 16.35
CA ILE A 251 -13.20 -1.17 15.88
C ILE A 251 -13.25 -1.82 14.49
N PRO A 252 -13.04 -1.06 13.41
CA PRO A 252 -13.04 -1.59 12.05
C PRO A 252 -11.76 -2.39 11.79
N VAL A 253 -11.92 -3.63 11.32
CA VAL A 253 -10.81 -4.58 11.09
C VAL A 253 -10.53 -4.73 9.60
N PHE A 254 -9.24 -4.76 9.25
CA PHE A 254 -8.72 -5.15 7.94
C PHE A 254 -7.76 -6.32 8.11
N VAL A 255 -7.93 -7.39 7.36
CA VAL A 255 -6.95 -8.49 7.33
C VAL A 255 -5.92 -8.19 6.24
N SER A 256 -4.92 -7.35 6.56
CA SER A 256 -3.94 -6.88 5.58
C SER A 256 -2.88 -7.91 5.24
N GLU A 257 -2.79 -8.99 6.02
CA GLU A 257 -1.99 -10.16 5.68
C GLU A 257 -2.62 -11.44 6.27
N TRP A 258 -2.71 -12.49 5.46
CA TRP A 258 -3.04 -13.84 5.93
C TRP A 258 -2.43 -14.89 5.01
N GLY A 259 -2.25 -16.10 5.52
CA GLY A 259 -1.68 -17.22 4.76
C GLY A 259 -2.52 -18.49 4.86
N VAL A 260 -2.43 -19.34 3.83
CA VAL A 260 -3.14 -20.63 3.77
C VAL A 260 -2.50 -21.71 4.62
N ASN A 261 -1.30 -21.46 5.15
CA ASN A 261 -0.47 -22.43 5.84
C ASN A 261 -0.68 -22.37 7.37
N TYR A 262 -0.04 -23.30 8.08
CA TYR A 262 0.19 -23.19 9.52
C TYR A 262 1.53 -22.44 9.74
N GLY A 263 1.46 -21.12 9.99
CA GLY A 263 2.64 -20.25 10.01
C GLY A 263 3.34 -20.17 8.65
N ALA A 264 4.43 -19.42 8.55
CA ALA A 264 5.11 -19.11 7.29
C ALA A 264 5.64 -20.34 6.52
N ASN A 265 5.93 -21.45 7.19
CA ASN A 265 6.54 -22.66 6.59
C ASN A 265 5.68 -23.93 6.75
N GLY A 266 4.41 -23.78 7.17
CA GLY A 266 3.52 -24.91 7.39
C GLY A 266 2.94 -25.48 6.09
N LYS A 267 2.28 -26.65 6.20
CA LYS A 267 1.50 -27.19 5.09
C LYS A 267 0.24 -26.36 4.85
N PRO A 268 -0.25 -26.29 3.59
CA PRO A 268 -1.52 -25.62 3.30
C PRO A 268 -2.71 -26.27 4.03
N GLU A 269 -3.49 -25.45 4.73
CA GLU A 269 -4.70 -25.84 5.44
C GLU A 269 -5.93 -25.29 4.71
N LEU A 270 -6.17 -25.82 3.50
CA LEU A 270 -7.18 -25.29 2.56
C LEU A 270 -8.60 -25.29 3.11
N SER A 271 -8.94 -26.25 3.99
CA SER A 271 -10.28 -26.31 4.62
C SER A 271 -10.51 -25.13 5.55
N GLN A 272 -9.54 -24.85 6.43
CA GLN A 272 -9.56 -23.72 7.34
C GLN A 272 -9.53 -22.40 6.59
N ALA A 273 -8.65 -22.28 5.58
CA ALA A 273 -8.57 -21.12 4.71
C ALA A 273 -9.92 -20.79 4.07
N LYS A 274 -10.60 -21.79 3.50
CA LYS A 274 -11.95 -21.63 2.90
C LYS A 274 -12.97 -21.17 3.92
N THR A 275 -12.95 -21.76 5.12
CA THR A 275 -13.87 -21.40 6.21
C THR A 275 -13.65 -19.96 6.62
N PHE A 276 -12.40 -19.54 6.80
CA PHE A 276 -12.05 -18.19 7.21
C PHE A 276 -12.43 -17.14 6.14
N VAL A 277 -12.07 -17.35 4.88
CA VAL A 277 -12.48 -16.46 3.77
C VAL A 277 -14.01 -16.34 3.70
N THR A 278 -14.74 -17.43 3.98
CA THR A 278 -16.21 -17.38 4.04
C THR A 278 -16.70 -16.46 5.17
N VAL A 279 -16.03 -16.47 6.33
CA VAL A 279 -16.35 -15.56 7.45
C VAL A 279 -16.07 -14.11 7.05
N LEU A 280 -14.91 -13.82 6.47
CA LEU A 280 -14.54 -12.47 6.03
C LEU A 280 -15.51 -11.94 4.98
N ASN A 281 -15.83 -12.74 3.96
CA ASN A 281 -16.73 -12.34 2.88
C ASN A 281 -18.15 -12.04 3.39
N ARG A 282 -18.66 -12.84 4.34
CA ARG A 282 -19.98 -12.60 4.97
C ARG A 282 -20.02 -11.30 5.76
N ARG A 283 -18.90 -10.95 6.42
CA ARG A 283 -18.75 -9.72 7.22
C ARG A 283 -18.34 -8.50 6.39
N LYS A 284 -17.99 -8.69 5.11
CA LYS A 284 -17.41 -7.66 4.25
C LYS A 284 -16.08 -7.11 4.80
N ILE A 285 -15.33 -7.93 5.55
CA ILE A 285 -13.99 -7.59 5.99
C ILE A 285 -13.03 -7.80 4.82
N SER A 286 -12.30 -6.75 4.45
CA SER A 286 -11.27 -6.79 3.40
C SER A 286 -10.09 -7.66 3.81
N TRP A 287 -9.46 -8.34 2.83
CA TRP A 287 -8.35 -9.24 3.10
C TRP A 287 -7.32 -9.30 1.98
N ILE A 288 -6.07 -9.45 2.34
CA ILE A 288 -4.92 -9.59 1.44
C ILE A 288 -4.20 -10.90 1.76
N LEU A 289 -4.08 -11.76 0.76
CA LEU A 289 -3.30 -12.99 0.88
C LEU A 289 -1.81 -12.65 0.89
N CYS A 290 -1.10 -13.17 1.86
CA CYS A 290 0.36 -13.11 1.88
C CYS A 290 0.91 -13.90 0.68
N HIS A 291 2.11 -13.58 0.21
CA HIS A 291 2.77 -14.29 -0.89
C HIS A 291 2.85 -15.79 -0.62
N LEU A 292 2.54 -16.57 -1.64
CA LEU A 292 2.72 -18.02 -1.60
C LEU A 292 4.21 -18.34 -1.77
N TRP A 293 4.87 -18.78 -0.71
CA TRP A 293 6.13 -19.50 -0.83
C TRP A 293 5.84 -20.87 -1.46
N PHE A 294 5.91 -20.96 -2.78
CA PHE A 294 6.18 -22.23 -3.39
C PHE A 294 7.71 -22.44 -3.36
N GLN A 295 8.20 -23.21 -2.44
CA GLN A 295 9.44 -23.92 -2.67
C GLN A 295 9.15 -24.86 -3.87
N CYS A 296 9.51 -24.45 -5.08
CA CYS A 296 9.75 -25.37 -6.16
C CYS A 296 10.94 -26.23 -5.72
N GLY A 297 10.66 -27.40 -5.14
CA GLY A 297 11.66 -28.44 -4.90
C GLY A 297 12.10 -29.11 -6.19
#